data_176958bf239c5920d64330d4764d4ca2
#
_entry.id   176958bf239c5920d64330d4764d4ca2
#
_cell.length_a   1.000
_cell.length_b   1.000
_cell.length_c   1.000
_cell.angle_alpha   90.00
_cell.angle_beta   90.00
_cell.angle_gamma   90.00
#
_symmetry.space_group_name_H-M   'P 1'
#
loop_
_entity.id
_entity.type
_entity.pdbx_description
1 polymer ?
#
loop_
_entity_poly.entity_id
_entity_poly.type
_entity_poly.pdbx_seq_one_letter_code
_entity_poly.pdbx_strand_id
1 'polypeptide(L)'
;IADTVYRPGNVLDAGLVVVVVVSPGGGLVDFDAGRAAQSMMLAGWAEGITSCPNGISDADALARALAIEPPERAVVVIGFGAPSKPRDPERRTPEEWSARAKRLPLDSIVTHVGAVHG
;
A
#
# COMPACT_ATOMS: atom_id res chain seq x y z
N ILE A 1 -7.46 -2.41 15.77
CA ILE A 1 -7.04 -2.26 14.36
C ILE A 1 -6.48 -3.58 13.82
N ALA A 2 -5.60 -4.28 14.54
CA ALA A 2 -4.97 -5.51 14.04
C ALA A 2 -5.98 -6.56 13.54
N ASP A 3 -7.06 -6.77 14.25
CA ASP A 3 -8.10 -7.76 13.91
C ASP A 3 -8.97 -7.35 12.72
N THR A 4 -8.81 -6.14 12.20
CA THR A 4 -9.59 -5.62 11.07
C THR A 4 -8.85 -5.67 9.74
N VAL A 5 -7.66 -6.27 9.69
CA VAL A 5 -6.84 -6.40 8.49
C VAL A 5 -6.55 -7.86 8.18
N TYR A 6 -6.25 -8.16 6.90
CA TYR A 6 -5.93 -9.53 6.47
C TYR A 6 -4.66 -10.12 7.08
N ARG A 7 -3.73 -9.28 7.55
CA ARG A 7 -2.46 -9.71 8.14
C ARG A 7 -2.18 -8.98 9.46
N PRO A 8 -2.79 -9.40 10.57
CA PRO A 8 -2.67 -8.75 11.88
C PRO A 8 -1.24 -8.50 12.34
N GLY A 9 -0.32 -9.43 12.08
CA GLY A 9 1.09 -9.30 12.48
C GLY A 9 1.78 -8.05 11.93
N ASN A 10 1.42 -7.62 10.71
CA ASN A 10 1.97 -6.38 10.12
C ASN A 10 1.56 -5.10 10.87
N VAL A 11 0.53 -5.19 11.69
CA VAL A 11 0.03 -4.08 12.53
C VAL A 11 0.55 -4.22 13.96
N LEU A 12 0.55 -5.43 14.50
CA LEU A 12 1.00 -5.70 15.88
C LEU A 12 2.49 -5.43 16.07
N ASP A 13 3.30 -5.75 15.07
CA ASP A 13 4.76 -5.58 15.10
C ASP A 13 5.21 -4.18 14.59
N ALA A 14 4.28 -3.32 14.19
CA ALA A 14 4.58 -2.00 13.69
C ALA A 14 4.92 -1.01 14.81
N GLY A 15 5.91 -0.17 14.60
CA GLY A 15 6.21 0.97 15.48
C GLY A 15 5.25 2.15 15.29
N LEU A 16 4.66 2.24 14.09
CA LEU A 16 3.63 3.22 13.74
C LEU A 16 2.62 2.59 12.78
N VAL A 17 1.34 2.86 13.01
CA VAL A 17 0.27 2.46 12.09
C VAL A 17 -0.43 3.69 11.57
N VAL A 18 -0.55 3.80 10.26
CA VAL A 18 -1.26 4.87 9.56
C VAL A 18 -2.47 4.28 8.85
N VAL A 19 -3.62 4.87 9.02
CA VAL A 19 -4.84 4.52 8.28
C VAL A 19 -5.16 5.67 7.34
N VAL A 20 -5.24 5.37 6.05
CA VAL A 20 -5.64 6.36 5.05
C VAL A 20 -7.17 6.37 5.00
N VAL A 21 -7.72 7.52 5.35
CA VAL A 21 -9.17 7.76 5.35
C VAL A 21 -9.49 8.77 4.25
N VAL A 22 -10.56 8.54 3.53
CA VAL A 22 -11.02 9.41 2.45
C VAL A 22 -12.45 9.88 2.71
N SER A 23 -12.70 11.14 2.37
CA SER A 23 -14.06 11.67 2.25
C SER A 23 -14.56 11.45 0.81
N PRO A 24 -15.86 11.32 0.59
CA PRO A 24 -16.40 11.25 -0.77
C PRO A 24 -16.04 12.51 -1.54
N GLY A 25 -15.64 12.33 -2.79
CA GLY A 25 -15.17 13.40 -3.66
C GLY A 25 -15.24 12.97 -5.11
N GLY A 26 -14.65 13.73 -6.01
CA GLY A 26 -14.59 13.41 -7.43
C GLY A 26 -13.98 12.04 -7.74
N GLY A 27 -13.99 11.63 -9.00
CA GLY A 27 -13.66 10.28 -9.46
C GLY A 27 -12.21 9.80 -9.22
N LEU A 28 -11.36 10.57 -8.56
CA LEU A 28 -9.95 10.24 -8.30
C LEU A 28 -9.60 9.97 -6.84
N VAL A 29 -10.59 9.90 -5.95
CA VAL A 29 -10.36 9.75 -4.50
C VAL A 29 -9.50 8.52 -4.16
N ASP A 30 -9.81 7.37 -4.73
CA ASP A 30 -9.05 6.14 -4.49
C ASP A 30 -7.65 6.19 -5.13
N PHE A 31 -7.53 6.84 -6.28
CA PHE A 31 -6.23 7.08 -6.92
C PHE A 31 -5.35 7.99 -6.05
N ASP A 32 -5.90 9.06 -5.50
CA ASP A 32 -5.17 9.97 -4.62
C ASP A 32 -4.80 9.30 -3.29
N ALA A 33 -5.67 8.47 -2.74
CA ALA A 33 -5.35 7.65 -1.56
C ALA A 33 -4.16 6.71 -1.83
N GLY A 34 -4.13 6.06 -2.99
CA GLY A 34 -3.01 5.21 -3.41
C GLY A 34 -1.71 6.00 -3.58
N ARG A 35 -1.77 7.20 -4.16
CA ARG A 35 -0.61 8.11 -4.28
C ARG A 35 -0.09 8.54 -2.91
N ALA A 36 -0.97 8.93 -2.01
CA ALA A 36 -0.60 9.32 -0.64
C ALA A 36 0.06 8.15 0.10
N ALA A 37 -0.52 6.95 0.03
CA ALA A 37 0.04 5.75 0.62
C ALA A 37 1.45 5.46 0.07
N GLN A 38 1.63 5.49 -1.25
CA GLN A 38 2.94 5.26 -1.89
C GLN A 38 3.97 6.32 -1.48
N SER A 39 3.58 7.60 -1.42
CA SER A 39 4.46 8.69 -1.00
C SER A 39 4.94 8.52 0.44
N MET A 40 4.05 8.13 1.36
CA MET A 40 4.42 7.85 2.76
C MET A 40 5.37 6.65 2.86
N MET A 41 5.14 5.58 2.10
CA MET A 41 6.01 4.40 2.09
C MET A 41 7.41 4.72 1.53
N LEU A 42 7.50 5.56 0.48
CA LEU A 42 8.77 6.02 -0.08
C LEU A 42 9.52 6.93 0.89
N ALA A 43 8.82 7.85 1.56
CA ALA A 43 9.43 8.70 2.59
C ALA A 43 9.98 7.85 3.75
N GLY A 44 9.21 6.89 4.25
CA GLY A 44 9.71 5.95 5.27
C GLY A 44 10.95 5.18 4.78
N TRP A 45 10.91 4.71 3.53
CA TRP A 45 12.07 4.01 2.94
C TRP A 45 13.33 4.88 2.90
N ALA A 46 13.22 6.17 2.57
CA ALA A 46 14.35 7.10 2.56
C ALA A 46 15.00 7.25 3.95
N GLU A 47 14.19 7.17 5.01
CA GLU A 47 14.62 7.23 6.41
C GLU A 47 15.05 5.87 6.99
N GLY A 48 15.13 4.82 6.17
CA GLY A 48 15.50 3.49 6.66
C GLY A 48 14.36 2.71 7.32
N ILE A 49 13.13 3.21 7.26
CA ILE A 49 11.92 2.57 7.80
C ILE A 49 11.28 1.69 6.73
N THR A 50 10.91 0.48 7.12
CA THR A 50 10.12 -0.40 6.26
C THR A 50 8.63 -0.17 6.47
N SER A 51 7.84 -0.50 5.46
CA SER A 51 6.39 -0.36 5.51
C SER A 51 5.69 -1.55 4.88
N CYS A 52 4.47 -1.81 5.33
CA CYS A 52 3.62 -2.85 4.77
C CYS A 52 2.18 -2.34 4.68
N PRO A 53 1.63 -2.18 3.46
CA PRO A 53 0.21 -1.88 3.29
C PRO A 53 -0.61 -3.14 3.54
N ASN A 54 -1.73 -2.99 4.24
CA ASN A 54 -2.65 -4.06 4.57
C ASN A 54 -4.04 -3.74 4.05
N GLY A 55 -4.65 -4.71 3.37
CA GLY A 55 -6.07 -4.65 3.05
C GLY A 55 -6.92 -4.80 4.30
N ILE A 56 -8.07 -4.16 4.28
CA ILE A 56 -9.05 -4.16 5.37
C ILE A 56 -9.96 -5.38 5.19
N SER A 57 -10.07 -6.21 6.22
CA SER A 57 -10.93 -7.40 6.24
C SER A 57 -12.29 -7.13 6.88
N ASP A 58 -12.36 -6.16 7.80
CA ASP A 58 -13.59 -5.71 8.47
C ASP A 58 -13.60 -4.17 8.56
N ALA A 59 -14.21 -3.55 7.56
CA ALA A 59 -14.29 -2.09 7.44
C ALA A 59 -15.16 -1.47 8.55
N ASP A 60 -16.24 -2.14 8.93
CA ASP A 60 -17.16 -1.63 9.95
C ASP A 60 -16.53 -1.67 11.34
N ALA A 61 -15.81 -2.73 11.66
CA ALA A 61 -15.08 -2.81 12.92
C ALA A 61 -13.95 -1.77 12.98
N LEU A 62 -13.24 -1.55 11.87
CA LEU A 62 -12.20 -0.52 11.79
C LEU A 62 -12.78 0.88 11.95
N ALA A 63 -13.89 1.18 11.27
CA ALA A 63 -14.56 2.47 11.38
C ALA A 63 -15.00 2.74 12.83
N ARG A 64 -15.62 1.77 13.49
CA ARG A 64 -16.00 1.88 14.92
C ARG A 64 -14.78 2.12 15.81
N ALA A 65 -13.68 1.38 15.59
CA ALA A 65 -12.48 1.48 16.43
C ALA A 65 -11.79 2.85 16.30
N LEU A 66 -11.95 3.53 15.19
CA LEU A 66 -11.31 4.82 14.88
C LEU A 66 -12.28 6.00 14.87
N ALA A 67 -13.56 5.77 15.20
CA ALA A 67 -14.64 6.77 15.13
C ALA A 67 -14.71 7.44 13.74
N ILE A 68 -14.56 6.65 12.68
CA ILE A 68 -14.74 7.11 11.31
C ILE A 68 -16.25 7.08 11.01
N GLU A 69 -16.82 8.24 10.76
CA GLU A 69 -18.26 8.39 10.50
C GLU A 69 -18.53 8.51 8.99
N PRO A 70 -19.62 7.93 8.49
CA PRO A 70 -20.03 8.16 7.12
C PRO A 70 -20.21 9.67 6.85
N PRO A 71 -19.82 10.15 5.68
CA PRO A 71 -19.45 9.41 4.48
C PRO A 71 -17.98 9.05 4.35
N GLU A 72 -17.16 9.28 5.36
CA GLU A 72 -15.75 8.92 5.37
C GLU A 72 -15.54 7.40 5.44
N ARG A 73 -14.46 6.92 4.85
CA ARG A 73 -14.08 5.50 4.89
C ARG A 73 -12.57 5.30 4.90
N ALA A 74 -12.13 4.26 5.58
CA ALA A 74 -10.74 3.80 5.50
C ALA A 74 -10.50 3.06 4.16
N VAL A 75 -9.32 3.27 3.57
CA VAL A 75 -8.91 2.66 2.29
C VAL A 75 -7.82 1.62 2.49
N VAL A 76 -6.84 1.93 3.31
CA VAL A 76 -5.69 1.05 3.57
C VAL A 76 -5.12 1.33 4.95
N VAL A 77 -4.59 0.29 5.58
CA VAL A 77 -3.84 0.35 6.84
C VAL A 77 -2.38 0.08 6.54
N ILE A 78 -1.47 0.97 6.92
CA ILE A 78 -0.04 0.84 6.66
C ILE A 78 0.70 0.73 7.98
N GLY A 79 1.37 -0.40 8.19
CA GLY A 79 2.33 -0.57 9.28
C GLY A 79 3.71 -0.06 8.87
N PHE A 80 4.36 0.71 9.73
CA PHE A 80 5.74 1.18 9.59
C PHE A 80 6.59 0.68 10.74
N GLY A 81 7.84 0.31 10.47
CA GLY A 81 8.73 -0.19 11.51
C GLY A 81 10.18 -0.32 11.05
N ALA A 82 11.06 -0.56 12.01
CA ALA A 82 12.45 -0.86 11.69
C ALA A 82 12.54 -2.21 10.95
N PRO A 83 13.42 -2.35 9.95
CA PRO A 83 13.60 -3.61 9.25
C PRO A 83 14.19 -4.66 10.20
N SER A 84 13.60 -5.86 10.22
CA SER A 84 14.10 -6.99 11.03
C SER A 84 15.46 -7.53 10.55
N LYS A 85 15.86 -7.17 9.34
CA LYS A 85 17.16 -7.51 8.73
C LYS A 85 17.72 -6.28 8.04
N PRO A 86 19.05 -6.11 8.00
CA PRO A 86 19.68 -5.04 7.25
C PRO A 86 19.18 -5.01 5.81
N ARG A 87 18.88 -3.81 5.33
CA ARG A 87 18.50 -3.59 3.94
C ARG A 87 19.75 -3.49 3.09
N ASP A 88 19.80 -4.30 2.06
CA ASP A 88 20.87 -4.33 1.08
C ASP A 88 20.24 -4.44 -0.31
N PRO A 89 19.88 -3.30 -0.94
CA PRO A 89 19.29 -3.29 -2.26
C PRO A 89 20.26 -3.76 -3.35
N GLU A 90 21.58 -3.64 -3.12
CA GLU A 90 22.62 -4.02 -4.08
C GLU A 90 22.93 -5.53 -4.06
N ARG A 91 22.38 -6.27 -3.10
CA ARG A 91 22.60 -7.72 -2.97
C ARG A 91 22.10 -8.53 -4.18
N ARG A 92 21.26 -7.95 -5.01
CA ARG A 92 20.69 -8.58 -6.21
C ARG A 92 20.67 -7.60 -7.37
N THR A 93 20.79 -8.14 -8.57
CA THR A 93 20.58 -7.35 -9.77
C THR A 93 19.10 -6.94 -9.94
N PRO A 94 18.79 -5.93 -10.77
CA PRO A 94 17.41 -5.56 -11.09
C PRO A 94 16.58 -6.74 -11.61
N GLU A 95 17.18 -7.63 -12.41
CA GLU A 95 16.55 -8.82 -12.99
C GLU A 95 16.19 -9.84 -11.89
N GLU A 96 17.08 -10.08 -10.95
CA GLU A 96 16.84 -10.97 -9.82
C GLU A 96 15.75 -10.42 -8.89
N TRP A 97 15.70 -9.10 -8.66
CA TRP A 97 14.63 -8.46 -7.91
C TRP A 97 13.29 -8.58 -8.63
N SER A 98 13.27 -8.37 -9.95
CA SER A 98 12.06 -8.50 -10.78
C SER A 98 11.51 -9.93 -10.77
N ALA A 99 12.39 -10.93 -10.94
CA ALA A 99 12.01 -12.34 -10.90
C ALA A 99 11.41 -12.73 -9.53
N ARG A 100 12.02 -12.26 -8.43
CA ARG A 100 11.52 -12.51 -7.07
C ARG A 100 10.16 -11.87 -6.81
N ALA A 101 9.89 -10.71 -7.41
CA ALA A 101 8.62 -10.01 -7.29
C ALA A 101 7.49 -10.69 -8.06
N LYS A 102 7.79 -11.73 -8.86
CA LYS A 102 6.81 -12.48 -9.67
C LYS A 102 5.94 -11.54 -10.52
N ARG A 103 6.57 -10.54 -11.12
CA ARG A 103 5.87 -9.59 -11.99
C ARG A 103 5.41 -10.28 -13.26
N LEU A 104 4.23 -9.90 -13.73
CA LEU A 104 3.75 -10.34 -15.02
C LEU A 104 4.63 -9.75 -16.15
N PRO A 105 4.85 -10.48 -17.24
CA PRO A 105 5.50 -9.94 -18.43
C PRO A 105 4.77 -8.70 -18.95
N LEU A 106 5.51 -7.70 -19.43
CA LEU A 106 4.92 -6.42 -19.84
C LEU A 106 3.92 -6.58 -21.00
N ASP A 107 4.22 -7.45 -21.94
CA ASP A 107 3.37 -7.78 -23.09
C ASP A 107 2.04 -8.46 -22.71
N SER A 108 1.97 -9.05 -21.52
CA SER A 108 0.73 -9.65 -20.99
C SER A 108 -0.22 -8.62 -20.33
N ILE A 109 0.26 -7.41 -20.06
CA ILE A 109 -0.51 -6.38 -19.33
C ILE A 109 -0.61 -5.06 -20.10
N VAL A 110 0.08 -4.93 -21.22
CA VAL A 110 0.05 -3.75 -22.09
C VAL A 110 -0.58 -4.12 -23.43
N THR A 111 -1.59 -3.36 -23.82
CA THR A 111 -2.19 -3.45 -25.15
C THR A 111 -1.79 -2.21 -25.95
N HIS A 112 -1.18 -2.44 -27.11
CA HIS A 112 -0.89 -1.37 -28.05
C HIS A 112 -2.09 -1.18 -28.97
N VAL A 113 -2.71 -0.01 -28.91
CA VAL A 113 -3.75 0.37 -29.85
C VAL A 113 -3.07 1.12 -30.98
N GLY A 114 -3.06 0.54 -32.19
CA GLY A 114 -2.50 1.20 -33.38
C GLY A 114 -3.26 2.49 -33.70
N ALA A 115 -2.55 3.49 -34.24
CA ALA A 115 -3.20 4.68 -34.79
C ALA A 115 -4.13 4.22 -35.93
N VAL A 116 -5.41 4.52 -35.83
CA VAL A 116 -6.32 4.42 -36.97
C VAL A 116 -5.91 5.50 -37.96
N HIS A 117 -5.16 5.09 -38.97
CA HIS A 117 -4.93 5.97 -40.11
C HIS A 117 -6.25 6.07 -40.87
N GLY A 118 -6.97 7.16 -40.60
CA GLY A 118 -8.11 7.57 -41.42
C GLY A 118 -7.67 8.17 -42.74
#